data_12e19ad846da2e4bb35db80b0433c863
#
_entry.id   12e19ad846da2e4bb35db80b0433c863
#
_cell.length_a   1.000
_cell.length_b   1.000
_cell.length_c   1.000
_cell.angle_alpha   90.00
_cell.angle_beta   90.00
_cell.angle_gamma   90.00
#
_symmetry.space_group_name_H-M   'P 1'
#
loop_
_entity.id
_entity.type
_entity.pdbx_description
1 polymer ?
#
loop_
_entity_poly.entity_id
_entity_poly.type
_entity_poly.pdbx_seq_one_letter_code
_entity_poly.pdbx_strand_id
1 'polypeptide(L)' 'MGQRYWVIGGQYRNCQFDEVVPGTEEISGPFPDAVRARTEWQRLTFRDRCGAETRYVIAQEARG' A
#
# COMPACT_ATOMS: atom_id res chain seq x y z
N MET A 1 -9.89 20.01 7.81
CA MET A 1 -8.65 19.66 7.93
C MET A 1 -8.38 18.23 8.25
N GLY A 2 -8.34 17.36 7.66
CA GLY A 2 -8.00 16.02 7.96
C GLY A 2 -7.03 15.51 6.95
N GLN A 3 -6.30 14.53 7.36
CA GLN A 3 -5.44 13.79 6.48
C GLN A 3 -5.92 12.38 6.44
N ARG A 4 -5.81 11.79 5.29
CA ARG A 4 -6.18 10.40 5.12
C ARG A 4 -4.98 9.64 4.63
N TYR A 5 -4.91 8.40 5.05
CA TYR A 5 -3.79 7.54 4.68
C TYR A 5 -4.33 6.30 3.99
N TRP A 6 -3.63 5.86 3.00
CA TRP A 6 -4.01 4.69 2.21
C TRP A 6 -2.84 3.75 2.13
N VAL A 7 -3.11 2.46 2.06
CA VAL A 7 -2.08 1.48 1.76
C VAL A 7 -2.33 0.99 0.35
N ILE A 8 -1.37 1.18 -0.52
CA ILE A 8 -1.52 0.88 -1.92
C ILE A 8 -0.40 -0.07 -2.32
N GLY A 9 -0.74 -1.10 -3.05
CA GLY A 9 0.29 -2.02 -3.47
C GLY A 9 -0.18 -3.00 -4.52
N GLY A 10 0.66 -3.96 -4.80
CA GLY A 10 0.39 -4.97 -5.79
C GLY A 10 1.66 -5.66 -6.21
N GLN A 11 1.53 -6.48 -7.21
CA GLN A 11 2.66 -7.18 -7.77
C GLN A 11 3.23 -6.36 -8.91
N TYR A 12 4.52 -6.14 -8.90
CA TYR A 12 5.19 -5.36 -9.92
C TYR A 12 5.82 -6.29 -10.96
N ARG A 13 5.97 -5.78 -12.16
CA ARG A 13 6.51 -6.59 -13.25
C ARG A 13 7.98 -6.88 -13.10
N ASN A 14 8.67 -6.01 -12.39
CA ASN A 14 10.12 -6.16 -12.28
C ASN A 14 10.58 -5.68 -10.91
N CYS A 15 11.83 -5.88 -10.63
CA CYS A 15 12.41 -5.52 -9.34
C CYS A 15 12.54 -4.03 -9.14
N GLN A 16 12.33 -3.24 -10.18
CA GLN A 16 12.45 -1.80 -10.07
C GLN A 16 11.17 -1.15 -9.62
N PHE A 17 10.08 -1.92 -9.53
CA PHE A 17 8.81 -1.43 -9.05
C PHE A 17 8.28 -0.27 -9.88
N ASP A 18 8.46 -0.36 -11.19
CA ASP A 18 7.99 0.65 -12.11
C ASP A 18 6.56 0.47 -12.51
N GLU A 19 6.15 -0.77 -12.71
CA GLU A 19 4.88 -1.08 -13.29
C GLU A 19 4.18 -2.16 -12.49
N VAL A 20 2.94 -1.89 -12.08
CA VAL A 20 2.14 -2.86 -11.36
C VAL A 20 1.44 -3.76 -12.37
N VAL A 21 1.44 -5.05 -12.12
CA VAL A 21 0.73 -5.99 -12.96
C VAL A 21 -0.77 -5.74 -12.84
N PRO A 22 -1.47 -5.52 -13.95
CA PRO A 22 -2.91 -5.24 -13.88
C PRO A 22 -3.66 -6.35 -13.19
N GLY A 23 -4.62 -5.96 -12.36
CA GLY A 23 -5.42 -6.91 -11.63
C GLY A 23 -4.86 -7.31 -10.27
N THR A 24 -3.65 -6.90 -9.97
CA THR A 24 -3.06 -7.21 -8.66
C THR A 24 -3.07 -6.01 -7.72
N GLU A 25 -3.47 -4.85 -8.21
CA GLU A 25 -3.49 -3.65 -7.38
C GLU A 25 -4.44 -3.81 -6.22
N GLU A 26 -4.03 -3.32 -5.09
CA GLU A 26 -4.84 -3.39 -3.89
C GLU A 26 -4.74 -2.06 -3.18
N ILE A 27 -5.88 -1.49 -2.81
CA ILE A 27 -5.94 -0.23 -2.09
C ILE A 27 -6.75 -0.44 -0.84
N SER A 28 -6.19 -0.05 0.28
CA SER A 28 -6.84 -0.21 1.56
C SER A 28 -6.92 1.14 2.25
N GLY A 29 -8.04 1.42 2.87
CA GLY A 29 -8.24 2.70 3.55
C GLY A 29 -9.59 3.28 3.20
N PRO A 30 -9.81 4.56 3.51
CA PRO A 30 -8.84 5.46 4.14
C PRO A 30 -8.71 5.24 5.63
N PHE A 31 -7.54 5.54 6.16
CA PHE A 31 -7.29 5.45 7.59
C PHE A 31 -7.14 6.84 8.17
N PRO A 32 -7.65 7.06 9.38
CA PRO A 32 -7.65 8.41 9.96
C PRO A 32 -6.27 8.86 10.45
N ASP A 33 -5.36 7.94 10.65
CA ASP A 33 -4.05 8.31 11.14
C ASP A 33 -3.00 7.35 10.58
N ALA A 34 -1.75 7.74 10.73
CA ALA A 34 -0.64 6.98 10.18
C ALA A 34 -0.44 5.66 10.89
N VAL A 35 -0.80 5.60 12.15
CA VAL A 35 -0.59 4.37 12.93
C VAL A 35 -1.47 3.25 12.39
N ARG A 36 -2.71 3.56 12.09
CA ARG A 36 -3.63 2.56 11.56
C ARG A 36 -3.24 2.13 10.16
N ALA A 37 -2.79 3.08 9.34
CA ALA A 37 -2.32 2.75 8.01
C ALA A 37 -1.10 1.84 8.09
N ARG A 38 -0.21 2.13 9.03
CA ARG A 38 0.99 1.32 9.19
C ARG A 38 0.65 -0.10 9.65
N THR A 39 -0.33 -0.22 10.53
CA THR A 39 -0.77 -1.54 10.98
C THR A 39 -1.29 -2.35 9.80
N GLU A 40 -2.07 -1.72 8.94
CA GLU A 40 -2.58 -2.41 7.76
C GLU A 40 -1.46 -2.74 6.79
N TRP A 41 -0.51 -1.82 6.61
CA TRP A 41 0.64 -2.05 5.76
C TRP A 41 1.44 -3.27 6.23
N GLN A 42 1.64 -3.38 7.53
CA GLN A 42 2.35 -4.52 8.09
C GLN A 42 1.58 -5.80 7.87
N ARG A 43 0.27 -5.76 8.08
CA ARG A 43 -0.56 -6.95 7.92
C ARG A 43 -0.51 -7.45 6.48
N LEU A 44 -0.61 -6.54 5.53
CA LEU A 44 -0.58 -6.92 4.13
C LEU A 44 0.79 -7.41 3.71
N THR A 45 1.82 -6.77 4.18
CA THR A 45 3.17 -7.15 3.84
C THR A 45 3.50 -8.56 4.35
N PHE A 46 3.10 -8.85 5.58
CA PHE A 46 3.38 -10.16 6.14
C PHE A 46 2.42 -11.23 5.65
N ARG A 47 1.18 -10.85 5.37
CA ARG A 47 0.21 -11.82 4.87
C ARG A 47 0.68 -12.41 3.56
N ASP A 48 1.15 -11.53 2.70
CA ASP A 48 1.45 -11.98 1.36
C ASP A 48 2.80 -12.62 1.20
N ARG A 49 3.76 -12.22 1.98
CA ARG A 49 5.09 -12.83 1.95
C ARG A 49 5.48 -13.35 0.60
N CYS A 50 4.95 -12.73 -0.40
CA CYS A 50 5.03 -13.29 -1.64
C CYS A 50 6.24 -12.84 -2.28
N GLY A 51 6.73 -12.91 -3.05
CA GLY A 51 7.92 -12.72 -3.69
C GLY A 51 8.43 -11.32 -3.67
N ALA A 52 9.61 -11.13 -4.14
CA ALA A 52 10.30 -9.87 -4.09
C ALA A 52 9.61 -8.80 -4.93
N GLU A 53 8.67 -9.20 -5.78
CA GLU A 53 8.02 -8.26 -6.67
C GLU A 53 6.72 -7.69 -6.12
N THR A 54 6.29 -8.14 -4.97
CA THR A 54 5.08 -7.61 -4.35
C THR A 54 5.47 -6.56 -3.33
N ARG A 55 4.81 -5.40 -3.39
CA ARG A 55 5.18 -4.31 -2.50
C ARG A 55 3.97 -3.46 -2.17
N TYR A 56 3.95 -2.95 -0.95
CA TYR A 56 2.91 -2.05 -0.48
C TYR A 56 3.55 -0.78 0.05
N VAL A 57 2.89 0.34 -0.16
CA VAL A 57 3.36 1.62 0.33
C VAL A 57 2.21 2.36 0.99
N ILE A 58 2.54 3.27 1.88
CA ILE A 58 1.57 4.11 2.54
C ILE A 58 1.56 5.46 1.82
N ALA A 59 0.38 5.85 1.35
CA ALA A 59 0.20 7.13 0.69
C ALA A 59 -0.60 8.05 1.60
N GLN A 60 -0.20 9.28 1.66
CA GLN A 60 -0.86 10.27 2.47
C GLN A 60 -1.61 11.24 1.57
N GLU A 61 -2.87 11.45 1.87
CA GLU A 61 -3.69 12.39 1.14
C GLU A 61 -3.96 13.58 2.04
N ALA A 62 -3.47 14.73 1.66
CA ALA A 62 -3.69 15.93 2.43
C ALA A 62 -4.92 16.64 1.92
N ARG A 63 -5.75 17.09 2.84
CA ARG A 63 -6.93 17.85 2.49
C ARG A 63 -6.76 19.22 3.10
N GLY A 64 -6.60 20.16 2.26
CA GLY A 64 -6.36 21.50 2.72
C GLY A 64 -7.56 22.35 2.70
#